data_704d073522f9f8de3905828cb001d697
#
_entry.id   704d073522f9f8de3905828cb001d697
#
_cell.length_a   1.000
_cell.length_b   1.000
_cell.length_c   1.000
_cell.angle_alpha   90.00
_cell.angle_beta   90.00
_cell.angle_gamma   90.00
#
_symmetry.space_group_name_H-M   'P 1'
#
loop_
_entity.id
_entity.type
_entity.pdbx_description
1 polymer ?
#
loop_
_entity_poly.entity_id
_entity_poly.type
_entity_poly.pdbx_seq_one_letter_code
_entity_poly.pdbx_strand_id
1 'polypeptide(L)'
;MPQPTGTMKSIEASTFSIDSLSLVERPIPTPRRGEVLIRVNAVTLNYRDLAVLGGTYMPTLPMPYVPCSDCCGTVVALGEDVSLFKEGDRVVPCYIQGWRDGKVTQQQRTKQTLGGPLPGVLRQYITVPADEVIPAPENLSDAEAATLPIAALTAWTCLEQGGLESGDRVLVEGIGGVALFALQLAKAAGAEVVALTSTAEKAAMLKKLGADHVVNYRETPEWGMAVKQATGGHGADIIVETTGSTLAQSFAAVAFGGFIGVIGF
;
A
#
# COMPACT_ATOMS: atom_id res chain seq x y z
N MET A 1 -13.14 25.47 -13.41
CA MET A 1 -14.59 25.33 -13.05
C MET A 1 -14.81 26.02 -11.70
N PRO A 2 -16.02 26.48 -11.34
CA PRO A 2 -16.22 27.02 -10.00
C PRO A 2 -15.90 25.93 -8.95
N GLN A 3 -15.27 26.34 -7.85
CA GLN A 3 -14.94 25.45 -6.75
C GLN A 3 -16.22 24.75 -6.25
N PRO A 4 -16.18 23.40 -6.03
CA PRO A 4 -17.32 22.69 -5.45
C PRO A 4 -17.69 23.25 -4.09
N THR A 5 -18.98 23.46 -3.86
CA THR A 5 -19.55 23.94 -2.59
C THR A 5 -20.68 23.05 -2.13
N GLY A 6 -21.11 23.17 -0.87
CA GLY A 6 -22.17 22.35 -0.29
C GLY A 6 -21.65 21.19 0.55
N THR A 7 -22.31 20.04 0.49
CA THR A 7 -21.96 18.86 1.29
C THR A 7 -21.40 17.74 0.43
N MET A 8 -20.64 16.85 1.06
CA MET A 8 -20.08 15.63 0.50
C MET A 8 -20.44 14.41 1.36
N LYS A 9 -20.46 13.26 0.76
CA LYS A 9 -20.54 11.98 1.47
C LYS A 9 -19.17 11.57 2.00
N SER A 10 -19.15 11.12 3.26
CA SER A 10 -17.98 10.58 3.95
C SER A 10 -18.39 9.31 4.69
N ILE A 11 -17.50 8.31 4.74
CA ILE A 11 -17.69 7.16 5.63
C ILE A 11 -16.81 7.39 6.85
N GLU A 12 -17.42 7.28 8.04
CA GLU A 12 -16.74 7.51 9.31
C GLU A 12 -16.98 6.34 10.26
N ALA A 13 -15.95 5.97 11.02
CA ALA A 13 -16.03 5.06 12.14
C ALA A 13 -16.24 5.84 13.42
N SER A 14 -17.26 5.50 14.20
CA SER A 14 -17.53 6.13 15.51
C SER A 14 -16.87 5.41 16.68
N THR A 15 -16.43 4.17 16.48
CA THR A 15 -15.70 3.35 17.46
C THR A 15 -14.70 2.45 16.72
N PHE A 16 -13.87 1.72 17.47
CA PHE A 16 -12.97 0.70 16.93
C PHE A 16 -13.73 -0.58 16.53
N SER A 17 -14.59 -0.49 15.53
CA SER A 17 -15.34 -1.62 14.96
C SER A 17 -15.73 -1.32 13.52
N ILE A 18 -15.64 -2.32 12.65
CA ILE A 18 -16.14 -2.23 11.28
C ILE A 18 -17.67 -1.96 11.24
N ASP A 19 -18.40 -2.45 12.22
CA ASP A 19 -19.86 -2.25 12.34
C ASP A 19 -20.23 -0.82 12.70
N SER A 20 -19.26 0.00 13.14
CA SER A 20 -19.47 1.41 13.47
C SER A 20 -19.36 2.34 12.26
N LEU A 21 -19.01 1.79 11.08
CA LEU A 21 -18.91 2.56 9.86
C LEU A 21 -20.29 3.08 9.45
N SER A 22 -20.38 4.38 9.21
CA SER A 22 -21.61 5.02 8.78
C SER A 22 -21.35 6.05 7.67
N LEU A 23 -22.31 6.15 6.76
CA LEU A 23 -22.32 7.19 5.74
C LEU A 23 -22.87 8.47 6.35
N VAL A 24 -22.07 9.52 6.33
CA VAL A 24 -22.44 10.84 6.87
C VAL A 24 -22.24 11.93 5.81
N GLU A 25 -22.92 13.06 6.01
CA GLU A 25 -22.69 14.27 5.23
C GLU A 25 -21.76 15.22 5.97
N ARG A 26 -20.80 15.79 5.23
CA ARG A 26 -19.85 16.79 5.73
C ARG A 26 -19.75 17.95 4.74
N PRO A 27 -19.41 19.16 5.18
CA PRO A 27 -19.09 20.25 4.25
C PRO A 27 -17.94 19.86 3.32
N ILE A 28 -18.01 20.25 2.06
CA ILE A 28 -16.85 20.14 1.15
C ILE A 28 -15.77 21.09 1.66
N PRO A 29 -14.53 20.61 1.90
CA PRO A 29 -13.47 21.47 2.43
C PRO A 29 -13.02 22.47 1.37
N THR A 30 -12.58 23.63 1.84
CA THR A 30 -11.94 24.65 1.00
C THR A 30 -10.43 24.51 1.12
N PRO A 31 -9.68 24.40 0.01
CA PRO A 31 -8.23 24.30 0.07
C PRO A 31 -7.63 25.59 0.64
N ARG A 32 -6.72 25.45 1.58
CA ARG A 32 -5.94 26.55 2.15
C ARG A 32 -4.79 26.91 1.22
N ARG A 33 -4.04 27.96 1.57
CA ARG A 33 -2.80 28.33 0.88
C ARG A 33 -1.86 27.14 0.81
N GLY A 34 -1.38 26.79 -0.39
CA GLY A 34 -0.51 25.66 -0.66
C GLY A 34 -1.21 24.31 -0.73
N GLU A 35 -2.55 24.23 -0.57
CA GLU A 35 -3.30 22.96 -0.65
C GLU A 35 -4.03 22.82 -2.00
N VAL A 36 -4.30 21.60 -2.38
CA VAL A 36 -5.21 21.22 -3.47
C VAL A 36 -6.47 20.58 -2.92
N LEU A 37 -7.62 20.85 -3.55
CA LEU A 37 -8.86 20.10 -3.34
C LEU A 37 -8.94 18.99 -4.38
N ILE A 38 -8.98 17.75 -3.93
CA ILE A 38 -9.07 16.56 -4.77
C ILE A 38 -10.48 15.98 -4.65
N ARG A 39 -11.15 15.78 -5.79
CA ARG A 39 -12.30 14.89 -5.88
C ARG A 39 -11.79 13.46 -5.96
N VAL A 40 -12.11 12.64 -4.98
CA VAL A 40 -11.70 11.24 -4.90
C VAL A 40 -12.48 10.43 -5.94
N ASN A 41 -11.78 9.75 -6.83
CA ASN A 41 -12.37 8.92 -7.89
C ASN A 41 -12.32 7.43 -7.52
N ALA A 42 -11.25 6.99 -6.86
CA ALA A 42 -11.07 5.62 -6.38
C ALA A 42 -10.32 5.60 -5.04
N VAL A 43 -10.67 4.64 -4.20
CA VAL A 43 -10.02 4.38 -2.90
C VAL A 43 -9.58 2.93 -2.87
N THR A 44 -8.37 2.66 -2.37
CA THR A 44 -7.86 1.31 -2.15
C THR A 44 -7.97 0.94 -0.68
N LEU A 45 -8.36 -0.32 -0.42
CA LEU A 45 -8.38 -0.90 0.92
C LEU A 45 -7.06 -1.62 1.19
N ASN A 46 -6.45 -1.33 2.32
CA ASN A 46 -5.24 -1.95 2.81
C ASN A 46 -5.49 -2.75 4.10
N TYR A 47 -4.66 -3.76 4.37
CA TYR A 47 -4.74 -4.53 5.62
C TYR A 47 -4.67 -3.63 6.87
N ARG A 48 -3.87 -2.58 6.79
CA ARG A 48 -3.74 -1.58 7.85
C ARG A 48 -5.08 -0.93 8.23
N ASP A 49 -5.99 -0.76 7.27
CA ASP A 49 -7.30 -0.13 7.53
C ASP A 49 -8.13 -0.98 8.52
N LEU A 50 -8.06 -2.31 8.38
CA LEU A 50 -8.68 -3.24 9.34
C LEU A 50 -7.99 -3.18 10.70
N ALA A 51 -6.67 -3.07 10.76
CA ALA A 51 -5.91 -2.97 12.00
C ALA A 51 -6.19 -1.65 12.75
N VAL A 52 -6.37 -0.54 12.02
CA VAL A 52 -6.81 0.75 12.59
C VAL A 52 -8.24 0.67 13.07
N LEU A 53 -9.17 0.15 12.26
CA LEU A 53 -10.58 -0.05 12.64
C LEU A 53 -10.75 -0.99 13.83
N GLY A 54 -9.89 -2.01 13.95
CA GLY A 54 -9.87 -2.92 15.09
C GLY A 54 -9.19 -2.36 16.35
N GLY A 55 -8.64 -1.14 16.30
CA GLY A 55 -7.96 -0.51 17.43
C GLY A 55 -6.61 -1.12 17.80
N THR A 56 -6.09 -2.08 17.02
CA THR A 56 -4.81 -2.75 17.31
C THR A 56 -3.61 -1.93 16.87
N TYR A 57 -3.74 -1.19 15.78
CA TYR A 57 -2.63 -0.41 15.22
C TYR A 57 -2.51 1.00 15.80
N MET A 58 -3.64 1.65 16.10
CA MET A 58 -3.70 3.01 16.66
C MET A 58 -4.76 3.12 17.77
N PRO A 59 -4.56 2.49 18.93
CA PRO A 59 -5.59 2.37 19.97
C PRO A 59 -6.02 3.72 20.61
N THR A 60 -5.27 4.79 20.35
CA THR A 60 -5.56 6.15 20.87
C THR A 60 -6.08 7.10 19.81
N LEU A 61 -6.44 6.60 18.62
CA LEU A 61 -6.97 7.43 17.55
C LEU A 61 -8.30 8.08 17.99
N PRO A 62 -8.42 9.43 17.88
CA PRO A 62 -9.68 10.11 18.19
C PRO A 62 -10.81 9.67 17.26
N MET A 63 -12.02 9.49 17.84
CA MET A 63 -13.23 9.17 17.10
C MET A 63 -14.16 10.39 17.03
N PRO A 64 -15.01 10.54 16.00
CA PRO A 64 -15.04 9.71 14.81
C PRO A 64 -13.86 9.97 13.86
N TYR A 65 -13.49 8.99 13.02
CA TYR A 65 -12.46 9.20 12.02
C TYR A 65 -12.86 8.67 10.64
N VAL A 66 -12.27 9.23 9.59
CA VAL A 66 -12.41 8.73 8.20
C VAL A 66 -11.32 7.70 7.94
N PRO A 67 -11.67 6.45 7.58
CA PRO A 67 -10.68 5.41 7.28
C PRO A 67 -10.06 5.54 5.89
N CYS A 68 -9.19 4.59 5.57
CA CYS A 68 -8.43 4.43 4.34
C CYS A 68 -7.40 5.54 4.10
N SER A 69 -6.28 5.14 3.50
CA SER A 69 -5.13 6.03 3.29
C SER A 69 -4.86 6.34 1.83
N ASP A 70 -5.25 5.44 0.93
CA ASP A 70 -4.83 5.46 -0.46
C ASP A 70 -5.98 5.75 -1.39
N CYS A 71 -5.80 6.75 -2.25
CA CYS A 71 -6.77 7.09 -3.29
C CYS A 71 -6.09 7.62 -4.55
N CYS A 72 -6.85 7.64 -5.63
CA CYS A 72 -6.58 8.46 -6.80
C CYS A 72 -7.76 9.39 -7.02
N GLY A 73 -7.48 10.63 -7.44
CA GLY A 73 -8.52 11.61 -7.66
C GLY A 73 -8.13 12.69 -8.66
N THR A 74 -9.01 13.64 -8.84
CA THR A 74 -8.83 14.77 -9.76
C THR A 74 -8.78 16.06 -8.95
N VAL A 75 -7.79 16.90 -9.20
CA VAL A 75 -7.71 18.26 -8.65
C VAL A 75 -8.88 19.08 -9.19
N VAL A 76 -9.70 19.63 -8.30
CA VAL A 76 -10.90 20.40 -8.67
C VAL A 76 -10.88 21.84 -8.15
N ALA A 77 -9.96 22.18 -7.27
CA ALA A 77 -9.67 23.55 -6.87
C ALA A 77 -8.26 23.66 -6.27
N LEU A 78 -7.70 24.85 -6.31
CA LEU A 78 -6.37 25.16 -5.84
C LEU A 78 -6.46 26.25 -4.77
N GLY A 79 -5.69 26.09 -3.70
CA GLY A 79 -5.43 27.17 -2.76
C GLY A 79 -4.44 28.20 -3.35
N GLU A 80 -4.29 29.33 -2.63
CA GLU A 80 -3.29 30.33 -3.02
C GLU A 80 -1.89 29.72 -3.09
N ASP A 81 -1.04 30.23 -4.00
CA ASP A 81 0.37 29.84 -4.20
C ASP A 81 0.60 28.39 -4.68
N VAL A 82 -0.42 27.68 -5.10
CA VAL A 82 -0.23 26.38 -5.77
C VAL A 82 0.13 26.60 -7.22
N SER A 83 1.33 26.13 -7.63
CA SER A 83 1.82 26.19 -9.00
C SER A 83 2.18 24.82 -9.60
N LEU A 84 2.24 23.77 -8.76
CA LEU A 84 2.65 22.42 -9.17
C LEU A 84 1.56 21.69 -9.98
N PHE A 85 0.29 22.05 -9.75
CA PHE A 85 -0.87 21.39 -10.36
C PHE A 85 -1.86 22.40 -10.88
N LYS A 86 -2.76 21.93 -11.75
CA LYS A 86 -3.92 22.66 -12.27
C LYS A 86 -5.20 21.84 -12.08
N GLU A 87 -6.33 22.48 -12.17
CA GLU A 87 -7.63 21.80 -12.21
C GLU A 87 -7.67 20.79 -13.38
N GLY A 88 -8.19 19.60 -13.10
CA GLY A 88 -8.25 18.48 -14.01
C GLY A 88 -7.08 17.51 -13.92
N ASP A 89 -5.99 17.86 -13.25
CA ASP A 89 -4.87 16.94 -13.07
C ASP A 89 -5.29 15.73 -12.20
N ARG A 90 -4.89 14.53 -12.66
CA ARG A 90 -5.07 13.29 -11.89
C ARG A 90 -3.90 13.11 -10.95
N VAL A 91 -4.19 12.85 -9.69
CA VAL A 91 -3.19 12.81 -8.63
C VAL A 91 -3.43 11.68 -7.62
N VAL A 92 -2.34 11.30 -6.96
CA VAL A 92 -2.33 10.33 -5.88
C VAL A 92 -1.64 10.98 -4.67
N PRO A 93 -2.29 11.09 -3.50
CA PRO A 93 -1.67 11.61 -2.29
C PRO A 93 -0.61 10.67 -1.73
N CYS A 94 0.48 11.23 -1.21
CA CYS A 94 1.46 10.47 -0.46
C CYS A 94 0.85 9.99 0.88
N TYR A 95 1.13 8.75 1.26
CA TYR A 95 0.62 8.18 2.50
C TYR A 95 1.13 8.91 3.74
N ILE A 96 2.44 9.14 3.83
CA ILE A 96 3.08 9.92 4.90
C ILE A 96 3.25 11.35 4.41
N GLN A 97 2.47 12.26 4.96
CA GLN A 97 2.55 13.68 4.63
C GLN A 97 3.80 14.30 5.25
N GLY A 98 4.52 15.16 4.50
CA GLY A 98 5.75 15.81 4.96
C GLY A 98 7.01 14.95 4.90
N TRP A 99 6.94 13.73 4.36
CA TRP A 99 8.13 12.90 4.15
C TRP A 99 8.51 12.86 2.66
N ARG A 100 9.54 13.63 2.29
CA ARG A 100 9.98 13.76 0.90
C ARG A 100 11.25 12.97 0.59
N ASP A 101 12.15 12.85 1.57
CA ASP A 101 13.42 12.16 1.42
C ASP A 101 13.98 11.70 2.77
N GLY A 102 15.06 10.93 2.71
CA GLY A 102 15.82 10.48 3.86
C GLY A 102 15.07 9.51 4.77
N LYS A 103 15.50 9.43 6.02
CA LYS A 103 14.89 8.53 7.01
C LYS A 103 13.61 9.17 7.56
N VAL A 104 12.53 8.38 7.56
CA VAL A 104 11.27 8.79 8.19
C VAL A 104 11.47 9.09 9.68
N THR A 105 10.98 10.23 10.14
CA THR A 105 11.01 10.61 11.54
C THR A 105 9.87 9.95 12.31
N GLN A 106 10.04 9.84 13.64
CA GLN A 106 8.96 9.36 14.51
C GLN A 106 7.69 10.24 14.37
N GLN A 107 7.83 11.55 14.28
CA GLN A 107 6.71 12.47 14.08
C GLN A 107 5.95 12.18 12.78
N GLN A 108 6.65 12.03 11.66
CA GLN A 108 6.05 11.70 10.36
C GLN A 108 5.29 10.38 10.43
N ARG A 109 5.94 9.33 10.97
CA ARG A 109 5.34 8.00 11.08
C ARG A 109 4.10 7.96 11.99
N THR A 110 4.10 8.73 13.10
CA THR A 110 3.07 8.62 14.14
C THR A 110 2.01 9.73 14.12
N LYS A 111 2.23 10.81 13.34
CA LYS A 111 1.35 11.99 13.33
C LYS A 111 0.92 12.46 11.95
N GLN A 112 1.55 11.96 10.87
CA GLN A 112 1.38 12.51 9.53
C GLN A 112 0.94 11.47 8.49
N THR A 113 0.28 10.40 8.92
CA THR A 113 -0.21 9.36 8.01
C THR A 113 -1.71 9.50 7.74
N LEU A 114 -2.10 9.43 6.48
CA LEU A 114 -3.51 9.43 6.07
C LEU A 114 -4.23 8.17 6.58
N GLY A 115 -5.53 8.31 6.89
CA GLY A 115 -6.32 7.21 7.45
C GLY A 115 -5.93 6.82 8.88
N GLY A 116 -5.44 7.79 9.63
CA GLY A 116 -4.98 7.74 11.01
C GLY A 116 -3.49 8.03 11.15
N PRO A 117 -3.12 9.07 11.93
CA PRO A 117 -4.00 10.00 12.66
C PRO A 117 -4.58 11.13 11.83
N LEU A 118 -4.04 11.40 10.61
CA LEU A 118 -4.71 12.34 9.71
C LEU A 118 -5.99 11.71 9.17
N PRO A 119 -7.03 12.52 8.88
CA PRO A 119 -8.26 12.00 8.28
C PRO A 119 -7.97 11.20 7.01
N GLY A 120 -8.68 10.10 6.84
CA GLY A 120 -8.53 9.24 5.66
C GLY A 120 -9.25 9.75 4.42
N VAL A 121 -9.22 8.91 3.40
CA VAL A 121 -9.65 9.25 2.05
C VAL A 121 -11.00 8.64 1.66
N LEU A 122 -11.67 7.90 2.55
CA LEU A 122 -12.97 7.28 2.25
C LEU A 122 -14.11 8.31 2.28
N ARG A 123 -14.00 9.33 1.44
CA ARG A 123 -14.91 10.47 1.27
C ARG A 123 -14.79 11.07 -0.13
N GLN A 124 -15.76 11.86 -0.56
CA GLN A 124 -15.79 12.36 -1.93
C GLN A 124 -14.73 13.42 -2.25
N TYR A 125 -14.33 14.23 -1.25
CA TYR A 125 -13.34 15.29 -1.42
C TYR A 125 -12.36 15.32 -0.26
N ILE A 126 -11.10 15.62 -0.57
CA ILE A 126 -10.03 15.82 0.42
C ILE A 126 -9.22 17.07 0.07
N THR A 127 -8.68 17.74 1.06
CA THR A 127 -7.61 18.73 0.89
C THR A 127 -6.30 18.15 1.40
N VAL A 128 -5.23 18.32 0.63
CA VAL A 128 -3.87 17.95 0.99
C VAL A 128 -2.90 19.03 0.50
N PRO A 129 -1.73 19.20 1.14
CA PRO A 129 -0.68 20.06 0.61
C PRO A 129 -0.31 19.66 -0.82
N ALA A 130 -0.12 20.62 -1.70
CA ALA A 130 0.17 20.38 -3.12
C ALA A 130 1.50 19.63 -3.34
N ASP A 131 2.44 19.79 -2.43
CA ASP A 131 3.73 19.11 -2.44
C ASP A 131 3.72 17.71 -1.82
N GLU A 132 2.55 17.27 -1.36
CA GLU A 132 2.29 15.93 -0.81
C GLU A 132 1.40 15.07 -1.73
N VAL A 133 1.27 15.47 -2.98
CA VAL A 133 0.61 14.67 -4.04
C VAL A 133 1.55 14.50 -5.22
N ILE A 134 1.38 13.40 -5.94
CA ILE A 134 2.12 13.11 -7.16
C ILE A 134 1.14 12.94 -8.33
N PRO A 135 1.56 13.22 -9.58
CA PRO A 135 0.75 12.91 -10.75
C PRO A 135 0.44 11.41 -10.81
N ALA A 136 -0.82 11.06 -11.06
CA ALA A 136 -1.17 9.67 -11.33
C ALA A 136 -0.60 9.22 -12.68
N PRO A 137 -0.08 7.98 -12.81
CA PRO A 137 0.38 7.46 -14.09
C PRO A 137 -0.72 7.49 -15.16
N GLU A 138 -0.39 7.99 -16.35
CA GLU A 138 -1.37 8.15 -17.43
C GLU A 138 -1.92 6.83 -17.97
N ASN A 139 -1.09 5.78 -17.95
CA ASN A 139 -1.42 4.43 -18.43
C ASN A 139 -2.22 3.60 -17.42
N LEU A 140 -2.48 4.09 -16.22
CA LEU A 140 -3.26 3.40 -15.19
C LEU A 140 -4.63 4.07 -15.02
N SER A 141 -5.66 3.26 -14.80
CA SER A 141 -6.96 3.73 -14.34
C SER A 141 -6.86 4.33 -12.93
N ASP A 142 -7.89 5.07 -12.50
CA ASP A 142 -7.93 5.63 -11.12
C ASP A 142 -7.89 4.52 -10.06
N ALA A 143 -8.53 3.38 -10.31
CA ALA A 143 -8.53 2.24 -9.40
C ALA A 143 -7.13 1.61 -9.28
N GLU A 144 -6.41 1.46 -10.39
CA GLU A 144 -5.04 0.94 -10.38
C GLU A 144 -4.08 1.94 -9.74
N ALA A 145 -4.14 3.22 -10.09
CA ALA A 145 -3.29 4.26 -9.51
C ALA A 145 -3.49 4.40 -7.99
N ALA A 146 -4.72 4.23 -7.49
CA ALA A 146 -5.02 4.25 -6.06
C ALA A 146 -4.31 3.14 -5.28
N THR A 147 -3.86 2.05 -5.92
CA THR A 147 -3.18 0.93 -5.23
C THR A 147 -1.69 1.18 -4.97
N LEU A 148 -1.12 2.24 -5.55
CA LEU A 148 0.33 2.47 -5.53
C LEU A 148 0.89 2.96 -4.18
N PRO A 149 0.24 3.88 -3.42
CA PRO A 149 0.89 4.61 -2.33
C PRO A 149 1.42 3.72 -1.20
N ILE A 150 0.70 2.71 -0.78
CA ILE A 150 1.17 1.78 0.25
C ILE A 150 1.69 0.49 -0.38
N ALA A 151 0.85 -0.24 -1.11
CA ALA A 151 1.20 -1.60 -1.48
C ALA A 151 2.37 -1.67 -2.48
N ALA A 152 2.36 -0.86 -3.54
CA ALA A 152 3.44 -0.87 -4.52
C ALA A 152 4.72 -0.27 -3.96
N LEU A 153 4.64 0.85 -3.23
CA LEU A 153 5.82 1.48 -2.63
C LEU A 153 6.46 0.58 -1.57
N THR A 154 5.66 -0.14 -0.77
CA THR A 154 6.16 -1.10 0.22
C THR A 154 6.93 -2.24 -0.48
N ALA A 155 6.35 -2.80 -1.54
CA ALA A 155 7.02 -3.84 -2.34
C ALA A 155 8.33 -3.32 -2.95
N TRP A 156 8.29 -2.14 -3.58
CA TRP A 156 9.46 -1.49 -4.16
C TRP A 156 10.56 -1.28 -3.12
N THR A 157 10.23 -0.67 -1.98
CA THR A 157 11.20 -0.39 -0.91
C THR A 157 11.82 -1.67 -0.36
N CYS A 158 11.03 -2.75 -0.20
CA CYS A 158 11.54 -4.03 0.25
C CYS A 158 12.56 -4.61 -0.74
N LEU A 159 12.25 -4.61 -2.03
CA LEU A 159 13.12 -5.12 -3.08
C LEU A 159 14.38 -4.27 -3.23
N GLU A 160 14.26 -2.95 -3.18
CA GLU A 160 15.37 -2.00 -3.26
C GLU A 160 16.33 -2.14 -2.07
N GLN A 161 15.80 -2.24 -0.83
CA GLN A 161 16.61 -2.46 0.36
C GLN A 161 17.27 -3.84 0.38
N GLY A 162 16.64 -4.84 -0.24
CA GLY A 162 17.24 -6.15 -0.48
C GLY A 162 18.32 -6.16 -1.54
N GLY A 163 18.49 -5.03 -2.27
CA GLY A 163 19.49 -4.91 -3.33
C GLY A 163 19.16 -5.74 -4.57
N LEU A 164 17.87 -5.80 -4.96
CA LEU A 164 17.39 -6.61 -6.08
C LEU A 164 18.21 -6.41 -7.36
N GLU A 165 18.75 -7.52 -7.87
CA GLU A 165 19.46 -7.59 -9.14
C GLU A 165 18.83 -8.63 -10.09
N SER A 166 19.12 -8.52 -11.37
CA SER A 166 18.67 -9.51 -12.36
C SER A 166 19.32 -10.87 -12.08
N GLY A 167 18.50 -11.92 -12.03
CA GLY A 167 18.91 -13.29 -11.70
C GLY A 167 18.75 -13.66 -10.23
N ASP A 168 18.45 -12.71 -9.35
CA ASP A 168 18.11 -13.00 -7.95
C ASP A 168 16.87 -13.89 -7.84
N ARG A 169 16.76 -14.60 -6.74
CA ARG A 169 15.60 -15.41 -6.37
C ARG A 169 14.79 -14.68 -5.31
N VAL A 170 13.58 -14.29 -5.65
CA VAL A 170 12.67 -13.55 -4.76
C VAL A 170 11.55 -14.44 -4.28
N LEU A 171 11.40 -14.57 -2.98
CA LEU A 171 10.22 -15.21 -2.37
C LEU A 171 9.17 -14.14 -2.03
N VAL A 172 7.95 -14.35 -2.51
CA VAL A 172 6.77 -13.53 -2.15
C VAL A 172 5.75 -14.38 -1.41
N GLU A 173 5.22 -13.87 -0.29
CA GLU A 173 4.29 -14.59 0.55
C GLU A 173 2.85 -14.16 0.31
N GLY A 174 2.04 -15.07 -0.26
CA GLY A 174 0.62 -14.86 -0.50
C GLY A 174 0.28 -14.11 -1.79
N ILE A 175 -0.96 -13.59 -1.82
CA ILE A 175 -1.55 -12.87 -2.96
C ILE A 175 -2.14 -11.51 -2.56
N GLY A 176 -1.71 -10.97 -1.43
CA GLY A 176 -2.07 -9.60 -1.03
C GLY A 176 -1.44 -8.55 -1.95
N GLY A 177 -1.86 -7.30 -1.84
CA GLY A 177 -1.40 -6.21 -2.70
C GLY A 177 0.12 -6.10 -2.75
N VAL A 178 0.80 -6.11 -1.61
CA VAL A 178 2.27 -6.04 -1.54
C VAL A 178 2.93 -7.23 -2.25
N ALA A 179 2.45 -8.46 -2.01
CA ALA A 179 3.01 -9.66 -2.63
C ALA A 179 2.85 -9.66 -4.15
N LEU A 180 1.70 -9.21 -4.67
CA LEU A 180 1.45 -9.12 -6.11
C LEU A 180 2.30 -8.04 -6.78
N PHE A 181 2.51 -6.89 -6.13
CA PHE A 181 3.43 -5.87 -6.64
C PHE A 181 4.88 -6.37 -6.59
N ALA A 182 5.29 -7.01 -5.50
CA ALA A 182 6.64 -7.56 -5.37
C ALA A 182 6.94 -8.59 -6.46
N LEU A 183 5.99 -9.49 -6.75
CA LEU A 183 6.10 -10.46 -7.84
C LEU A 183 6.33 -9.75 -9.18
N GLN A 184 5.46 -8.80 -9.53
CA GLN A 184 5.53 -8.11 -10.82
C GLN A 184 6.81 -7.28 -10.96
N LEU A 185 7.20 -6.55 -9.91
CA LEU A 185 8.43 -5.75 -9.89
C LEU A 185 9.68 -6.63 -9.97
N ALA A 186 9.74 -7.73 -9.23
CA ALA A 186 10.84 -8.68 -9.30
C ALA A 186 10.96 -9.31 -10.69
N LYS A 187 9.83 -9.73 -11.30
CA LYS A 187 9.83 -10.24 -12.68
C LYS A 187 10.29 -9.19 -13.69
N ALA A 188 9.86 -7.94 -13.53
CA ALA A 188 10.29 -6.84 -14.40
C ALA A 188 11.80 -6.56 -14.30
N ALA A 189 12.40 -6.80 -13.13
CA ALA A 189 13.84 -6.70 -12.91
C ALA A 189 14.64 -7.92 -13.38
N GLY A 190 13.97 -8.99 -13.85
CA GLY A 190 14.63 -10.20 -14.35
C GLY A 190 14.93 -11.24 -13.26
N ALA A 191 14.26 -11.18 -12.12
CA ALA A 191 14.41 -12.13 -11.04
C ALA A 191 13.62 -13.45 -11.30
N GLU A 192 14.07 -14.53 -10.67
CA GLU A 192 13.31 -15.77 -10.50
C GLU A 192 12.39 -15.62 -9.28
N VAL A 193 11.08 -15.84 -9.43
CA VAL A 193 10.11 -15.64 -8.34
C VAL A 193 9.51 -16.95 -7.87
N VAL A 194 9.66 -17.21 -6.57
CA VAL A 194 8.92 -18.24 -5.84
C VAL A 194 7.77 -17.58 -5.12
N ALA A 195 6.55 -18.08 -5.25
CA ALA A 195 5.37 -17.51 -4.61
C ALA A 195 4.69 -18.54 -3.70
N LEU A 196 4.26 -18.09 -2.50
CA LEU A 196 3.49 -18.93 -1.58
C LEU A 196 2.00 -18.70 -1.77
N THR A 197 1.23 -19.77 -1.64
CA THR A 197 -0.23 -19.70 -1.68
C THR A 197 -0.90 -20.79 -0.85
N SER A 198 -2.24 -20.72 -0.72
CA SER A 198 -3.03 -21.71 0.05
C SER A 198 -3.99 -22.52 -0.80
N THR A 199 -4.16 -22.21 -2.09
CA THR A 199 -5.12 -22.90 -2.97
C THR A 199 -4.60 -23.03 -4.40
N ALA A 200 -5.08 -24.05 -5.13
CA ALA A 200 -4.73 -24.25 -6.53
C ALA A 200 -5.18 -23.10 -7.45
N GLU A 201 -6.34 -22.49 -7.16
CA GLU A 201 -6.83 -21.32 -7.90
C GLU A 201 -5.87 -20.14 -7.82
N LYS A 202 -5.43 -19.81 -6.60
CA LYS A 202 -4.44 -18.75 -6.35
C LYS A 202 -3.10 -19.07 -7.00
N ALA A 203 -2.69 -20.35 -6.99
CA ALA A 203 -1.48 -20.80 -7.65
C ALA A 203 -1.52 -20.56 -9.17
N ALA A 204 -2.66 -20.83 -9.80
CA ALA A 204 -2.85 -20.56 -11.23
C ALA A 204 -2.74 -19.06 -11.56
N MET A 205 -3.29 -18.19 -10.69
CA MET A 205 -3.17 -16.75 -10.83
C MET A 205 -1.72 -16.26 -10.69
N LEU A 206 -0.98 -16.74 -9.69
CA LEU A 206 0.43 -16.40 -9.49
C LEU A 206 1.30 -16.81 -10.68
N LYS A 207 1.08 -18.02 -11.22
CA LYS A 207 1.75 -18.48 -12.45
C LYS A 207 1.45 -17.59 -13.65
N LYS A 208 0.19 -17.19 -13.83
CA LYS A 208 -0.21 -16.26 -14.91
C LYS A 208 0.48 -14.90 -14.77
N LEU A 209 0.76 -14.45 -13.56
CA LEU A 209 1.48 -13.21 -13.28
C LEU A 209 3.01 -13.35 -13.39
N GLY A 210 3.52 -14.55 -13.70
CA GLY A 210 4.93 -14.79 -13.98
C GLY A 210 5.72 -15.45 -12.84
N ALA A 211 5.07 -15.97 -11.79
CA ALA A 211 5.79 -16.74 -10.77
C ALA A 211 6.39 -18.01 -11.42
N ASP A 212 7.70 -18.21 -11.28
CA ASP A 212 8.42 -19.35 -11.82
C ASP A 212 8.09 -20.61 -11.03
N HIS A 213 8.00 -20.48 -9.70
CA HIS A 213 7.63 -21.54 -8.79
C HIS A 213 6.49 -21.09 -7.87
N VAL A 214 5.61 -22.04 -7.54
CA VAL A 214 4.53 -21.80 -6.58
C VAL A 214 4.48 -22.94 -5.59
N VAL A 215 4.54 -22.60 -4.30
CA VAL A 215 4.47 -23.56 -3.18
C VAL A 215 3.16 -23.35 -2.43
N ASN A 216 2.38 -24.43 -2.27
CA ASN A 216 1.18 -24.42 -1.45
C ASN A 216 1.55 -24.73 0.01
N TYR A 217 1.57 -23.73 0.86
CA TYR A 217 1.98 -23.88 2.27
C TYR A 217 1.00 -24.73 3.11
N ARG A 218 -0.24 -24.94 2.66
CA ARG A 218 -1.18 -25.86 3.34
C ARG A 218 -0.86 -27.32 3.07
N GLU A 219 -0.35 -27.64 1.89
CA GLU A 219 0.08 -28.98 1.49
C GLU A 219 1.52 -29.25 1.91
N THR A 220 2.32 -28.19 2.05
CA THR A 220 3.74 -28.25 2.42
C THR A 220 4.01 -27.31 3.60
N PRO A 221 3.73 -27.76 4.85
CA PRO A 221 3.96 -26.93 6.05
C PRO A 221 5.42 -26.49 6.23
N GLU A 222 6.38 -27.34 5.87
CA GLU A 222 7.83 -27.05 5.81
C GLU A 222 8.21 -26.30 4.53
N TRP A 223 7.44 -25.27 4.19
CA TRP A 223 7.58 -24.57 2.90
C TRP A 223 8.94 -23.88 2.73
N GLY A 224 9.63 -23.53 3.81
CA GLY A 224 10.98 -22.98 3.72
C GLY A 224 11.96 -23.92 3.03
N MET A 225 11.89 -25.22 3.34
CA MET A 225 12.70 -26.23 2.66
C MET A 225 12.25 -26.48 1.21
N ALA A 226 10.93 -26.39 0.95
CA ALA A 226 10.41 -26.51 -0.41
C ALA A 226 10.86 -25.33 -1.30
N VAL A 227 10.95 -24.12 -0.76
CA VAL A 227 11.53 -22.95 -1.45
C VAL A 227 13.00 -23.20 -1.78
N LYS A 228 13.81 -23.71 -0.84
CA LYS A 228 15.21 -24.10 -1.12
C LYS A 228 15.29 -25.14 -2.22
N GLN A 229 14.44 -26.15 -2.19
CA GLN A 229 14.41 -27.16 -3.24
C GLN A 229 14.05 -26.56 -4.60
N ALA A 230 13.03 -25.69 -4.66
CA ALA A 230 12.60 -25.04 -5.90
C ALA A 230 13.71 -24.17 -6.51
N THR A 231 14.58 -23.60 -5.67
CA THR A 231 15.72 -22.76 -6.09
C THR A 231 17.04 -23.55 -6.23
N GLY A 232 16.98 -24.87 -6.39
CA GLY A 232 18.17 -25.72 -6.57
C GLY A 232 19.07 -25.82 -5.34
N GLY A 233 18.55 -25.61 -4.14
CA GLY A 233 19.28 -25.66 -2.86
C GLY A 233 19.85 -24.31 -2.41
N HIS A 234 19.78 -23.27 -3.22
CA HIS A 234 20.31 -21.94 -2.90
C HIS A 234 19.48 -21.22 -1.81
N GLY A 235 18.18 -21.19 -1.97
CA GLY A 235 17.26 -20.40 -1.17
C GLY A 235 16.85 -19.11 -1.90
N ALA A 236 16.16 -18.21 -1.20
CA ALA A 236 15.74 -16.90 -1.71
C ALA A 236 16.76 -15.83 -1.31
N ASP A 237 17.20 -15.03 -2.29
CA ASP A 237 18.09 -13.90 -2.06
C ASP A 237 17.34 -12.76 -1.36
N ILE A 238 16.05 -12.57 -1.72
CA ILE A 238 15.16 -11.59 -1.08
C ILE A 238 13.85 -12.27 -0.72
N ILE A 239 13.39 -12.08 0.50
CA ILE A 239 12.07 -12.51 0.98
C ILE A 239 11.21 -11.31 1.32
N VAL A 240 10.04 -11.22 0.68
CA VAL A 240 9.01 -10.24 0.97
C VAL A 240 8.01 -10.88 1.94
N GLU A 241 8.31 -10.78 3.24
CA GLU A 241 7.55 -11.40 4.32
C GLU A 241 6.37 -10.50 4.71
N THR A 242 5.15 -10.95 4.42
CA THR A 242 3.93 -10.14 4.56
C THR A 242 3.02 -10.55 5.71
N THR A 243 3.37 -11.61 6.47
CA THR A 243 2.50 -12.17 7.50
C THR A 243 2.94 -11.87 8.93
N GLY A 244 4.24 -11.69 9.17
CA GLY A 244 4.85 -11.52 10.49
C GLY A 244 4.92 -12.82 11.31
N SER A 245 4.07 -13.79 11.02
CA SER A 245 3.92 -15.03 11.80
C SER A 245 4.73 -16.20 11.27
N THR A 246 5.32 -16.10 10.09
CA THR A 246 5.99 -17.20 9.37
C THR A 246 7.51 -17.08 9.33
N LEU A 247 8.11 -16.18 10.09
CA LEU A 247 9.55 -15.89 10.09
C LEU A 247 10.45 -17.13 10.24
N ALA A 248 10.04 -18.14 11.01
CA ALA A 248 10.83 -19.36 11.16
C ALA A 248 11.02 -20.10 9.82
N GLN A 249 10.00 -20.11 8.98
CA GLN A 249 10.07 -20.70 7.65
C GLN A 249 10.84 -19.79 6.66
N SER A 250 10.68 -18.45 6.80
CA SER A 250 11.46 -17.49 6.02
C SER A 250 12.96 -17.64 6.30
N PHE A 251 13.36 -17.83 7.55
CA PHE A 251 14.76 -18.16 7.91
C PHE A 251 15.22 -19.49 7.31
N ALA A 252 14.34 -20.50 7.19
CA ALA A 252 14.68 -21.75 6.54
C ALA A 252 14.80 -21.60 5.00
N ALA A 253 14.09 -20.64 4.41
CA ALA A 253 14.05 -20.38 2.97
C ALA A 253 15.18 -19.48 2.45
N VAL A 254 15.67 -18.55 3.29
CA VAL A 254 16.63 -17.52 2.86
C VAL A 254 17.98 -18.12 2.45
N ALA A 255 18.61 -17.53 1.44
CA ALA A 255 19.96 -17.85 1.01
C ALA A 255 21.01 -17.29 2.00
N PHE A 256 22.24 -17.79 1.93
CA PHE A 256 23.35 -17.19 2.68
C PHE A 256 23.58 -15.74 2.22
N GLY A 257 23.55 -14.80 3.17
CA GLY A 257 23.68 -13.36 2.89
C GLY A 257 22.39 -12.72 2.36
N GLY A 258 21.31 -13.51 2.22
CA GLY A 258 20.03 -12.99 1.73
C GLY A 258 19.32 -12.04 2.71
N PHE A 259 18.34 -11.35 2.21
CA PHE A 259 17.56 -10.32 2.91
C PHE A 259 16.12 -10.78 3.18
N ILE A 260 15.62 -10.52 4.38
CA ILE A 260 14.21 -10.73 4.73
C ILE A 260 13.58 -9.37 5.07
N GLY A 261 12.74 -8.85 4.21
CA GLY A 261 11.95 -7.66 4.45
C GLY A 261 10.68 -8.00 5.21
N VAL A 262 10.66 -7.76 6.53
CA VAL A 262 9.51 -8.03 7.39
C VAL A 262 8.54 -6.87 7.30
N ILE A 263 7.40 -7.10 6.66
CA ILE A 263 6.35 -6.12 6.38
C ILE A 263 5.12 -6.41 7.24
N GLY A 264 4.80 -7.70 7.42
CA GLY A 264 3.69 -8.18 8.23
C GLY A 264 3.84 -7.88 9.72
N PHE A 265 2.70 -7.68 10.42
CA PHE A 265 2.63 -7.40 11.86
C PHE A 265 1.39 -8.05 12.49
#